data_ff4e45dc9114b038b476681b0f289811
#
_entry.id   ff4e45dc9114b038b476681b0f289811
#
_cell.length_a   1.000
_cell.length_b   1.000
_cell.length_c   1.000
_cell.angle_alpha   90.00
_cell.angle_beta   90.00
_cell.angle_gamma   90.00
#
_symmetry.space_group_name_H-M   'P 1'
#
loop_
_entity.id
_entity.type
_entity.pdbx_description
1 polymer ?
#
loop_
_entity_poly.entity_id
_entity_poly.type
_entity_poly.pdbx_seq_one_letter_code
_entity_poly.pdbx_strand_id
1 'polypeptide(L)'
;MTVMTQIILAVALVLSIIVPFGYYFIGEKSRGRYKTTIATNAFFFFGTMLVAAMVMFAGSSSVQAATGADAGIATGLGYIAAALVTGLSCIGGGIAVASAASAALGAISEDQSILGKSLIFVCLAEGVALYGLIISFMIIGKL
;
A
#
# COMPACT_ATOMS: atom_id res chain seq x y z
N MET A 1 2.05 -21.20 1.82
CA MET A 1 0.65 -20.71 1.82
C MET A 1 -0.14 -21.42 0.74
N THR A 2 -1.31 -21.94 1.05
CA THR A 2 -2.19 -22.52 0.04
C THR A 2 -2.78 -21.40 -0.82
N VAL A 3 -2.96 -21.64 -2.12
CA VAL A 3 -3.58 -20.70 -3.06
C VAL A 3 -4.93 -20.19 -2.52
N MET A 4 -5.65 -21.05 -1.81
CA MET A 4 -6.90 -20.74 -1.13
C MET A 4 -6.75 -19.59 -0.11
N THR A 5 -5.70 -19.60 0.70
CA THR A 5 -5.43 -18.56 1.71
C THR A 5 -5.12 -17.20 1.04
N GLN A 6 -4.38 -17.22 -0.06
CA GLN A 6 -4.07 -16.00 -0.82
C GLN A 6 -5.32 -15.39 -1.44
N ILE A 7 -6.21 -16.21 -2.00
CA ILE A 7 -7.48 -15.77 -2.58
C ILE A 7 -8.37 -15.17 -1.49
N ILE A 8 -8.50 -15.83 -0.33
CA ILE A 8 -9.33 -15.34 0.79
C ILE A 8 -8.81 -13.98 1.27
N LEU A 9 -7.50 -13.81 1.44
CA LEU A 9 -6.90 -12.54 1.86
C LEU A 9 -7.11 -11.43 0.81
N ALA A 10 -6.93 -11.74 -0.47
CA ALA A 10 -7.17 -10.78 -1.55
C ALA A 10 -8.64 -10.33 -1.60
N VAL A 11 -9.58 -11.27 -1.49
CA VAL A 11 -11.02 -10.97 -1.44
C VAL A 11 -11.37 -10.14 -0.22
N ALA A 12 -10.84 -10.48 0.97
CA ALA A 12 -11.08 -9.73 2.20
C ALA A 12 -10.56 -8.28 2.08
N LEU A 13 -9.41 -8.07 1.44
CA LEU A 13 -8.82 -6.76 1.21
C LEU A 13 -9.66 -5.91 0.26
N VAL A 14 -10.15 -6.49 -0.83
CA VAL A 14 -11.05 -5.82 -1.77
C VAL A 14 -12.37 -5.47 -1.11
N LEU A 15 -12.97 -6.38 -0.36
CA LEU A 15 -14.24 -6.15 0.35
C LEU A 15 -14.08 -5.09 1.44
N SER A 16 -12.93 -4.99 2.11
CA SER A 16 -12.66 -3.96 3.12
C SER A 16 -12.77 -2.54 2.55
N ILE A 17 -12.54 -2.37 1.25
CA ILE A 17 -12.67 -1.10 0.55
C ILE A 17 -14.09 -0.92 0.01
N ILE A 18 -14.60 -1.91 -0.73
CA ILE A 18 -15.87 -1.79 -1.46
C ILE A 18 -17.06 -1.65 -0.50
N VAL A 19 -17.08 -2.40 0.60
CA VAL A 19 -18.23 -2.43 1.53
C VAL A 19 -18.43 -1.08 2.23
N PRO A 20 -17.41 -0.44 2.86
CA PRO A 20 -17.59 0.86 3.50
C PRO A 20 -17.95 1.97 2.53
N PHE A 21 -17.32 1.98 1.35
CA PHE A 21 -17.64 2.97 0.33
C PHE A 21 -19.05 2.77 -0.25
N GLY A 22 -19.44 1.53 -0.54
CA GLY A 22 -20.80 1.20 -0.97
C GLY A 22 -21.85 1.66 0.04
N TYR A 23 -21.62 1.40 1.33
CA TYR A 23 -22.47 1.88 2.41
C TYR A 23 -22.61 3.40 2.46
N TYR A 24 -21.52 4.12 2.17
CA TYR A 24 -21.56 5.58 2.12
C TYR A 24 -22.34 6.10 0.92
N PHE A 25 -22.16 5.50 -0.28
CA PHE A 25 -22.80 5.98 -1.51
C PHE A 25 -24.29 5.69 -1.57
N ILE A 26 -24.75 4.57 -0.97
CA ILE A 26 -26.16 4.16 -1.00
C ILE A 26 -27.02 4.96 0.01
N GLY A 27 -26.40 5.57 1.03
CA GLY A 27 -27.12 6.25 2.09
C GLY A 27 -27.02 7.78 2.04
N GLU A 28 -27.71 8.44 2.99
CA GLU A 28 -27.63 9.90 3.14
C GLU A 28 -26.19 10.36 3.44
N LYS A 29 -25.72 11.36 2.69
CA LYS A 29 -24.37 11.92 2.79
C LYS A 29 -24.26 12.84 4.01
N SER A 30 -23.97 12.29 5.18
CA SER A 30 -23.74 13.06 6.41
C SER A 30 -22.26 13.04 6.83
N ARG A 31 -21.80 14.09 7.50
CA ARG A 31 -20.43 14.16 8.05
C ARG A 31 -20.12 13.02 9.03
N GLY A 32 -21.11 12.58 9.79
CA GLY A 32 -20.96 11.46 10.72
C GLY A 32 -20.70 10.14 9.97
N ARG A 33 -21.50 9.83 8.97
CA ARG A 33 -21.34 8.63 8.13
C ARG A 33 -20.02 8.63 7.40
N TYR A 34 -19.56 9.77 6.88
CA TYR A 34 -18.26 9.90 6.23
C TYR A 34 -17.12 9.50 7.16
N LYS A 35 -17.09 10.05 8.40
CA LYS A 35 -16.07 9.72 9.40
C LYS A 35 -16.11 8.24 9.78
N THR A 36 -17.30 7.69 9.99
CA THR A 36 -17.46 6.25 10.29
C THR A 36 -17.00 5.38 9.15
N THR A 37 -17.32 5.71 7.91
CA THR A 37 -16.88 4.96 6.71
C THR A 37 -15.37 4.92 6.60
N ILE A 38 -14.69 6.06 6.78
CA ILE A 38 -13.23 6.12 6.74
C ILE A 38 -12.62 5.32 7.89
N ALA A 39 -13.13 5.48 9.12
CA ALA A 39 -12.62 4.76 10.29
C ALA A 39 -12.80 3.24 10.13
N THR A 40 -13.97 2.82 9.66
CA THR A 40 -14.27 1.40 9.38
C THR A 40 -13.37 0.85 8.27
N ASN A 41 -13.21 1.59 7.17
CA ASN A 41 -12.31 1.19 6.10
C ASN A 41 -10.86 1.04 6.60
N ALA A 42 -10.35 2.03 7.31
CA ALA A 42 -9.00 1.99 7.87
C ALA A 42 -8.84 0.79 8.83
N PHE A 43 -9.79 0.56 9.73
CA PHE A 43 -9.75 -0.56 10.67
C PHE A 43 -9.71 -1.91 9.95
N PHE A 44 -10.59 -2.14 8.98
CA PHE A 44 -10.62 -3.40 8.23
C PHE A 44 -9.40 -3.55 7.31
N PHE A 45 -8.95 -2.48 6.65
CA PHE A 45 -7.79 -2.51 5.78
C PHE A 45 -6.51 -2.84 6.55
N PHE A 46 -6.22 -2.08 7.61
CA PHE A 46 -5.04 -2.35 8.45
C PHE A 46 -5.15 -3.65 9.23
N GLY A 47 -6.35 -4.02 9.68
CA GLY A 47 -6.62 -5.29 10.34
C GLY A 47 -6.33 -6.49 9.43
N THR A 48 -6.84 -6.48 8.20
CA THR A 48 -6.56 -7.55 7.22
C THR A 48 -5.09 -7.60 6.85
N MET A 49 -4.41 -6.45 6.74
CA MET A 49 -2.99 -6.39 6.46
C MET A 49 -2.14 -6.98 7.59
N LEU A 50 -2.50 -6.70 8.86
CA LEU A 50 -1.85 -7.30 10.03
C LEU A 50 -2.06 -8.82 10.09
N VAL A 51 -3.28 -9.29 9.85
CA VAL A 51 -3.58 -10.73 9.81
C VAL A 51 -2.81 -11.40 8.68
N ALA A 52 -2.76 -10.78 7.49
CA ALA A 52 -1.99 -11.29 6.37
C ALA A 52 -0.49 -11.40 6.73
N ALA A 53 0.09 -10.38 7.35
CA ALA A 53 1.46 -10.40 7.84
C ALA A 53 1.68 -11.51 8.86
N MET A 54 0.82 -11.65 9.88
CA MET A 54 0.91 -12.72 10.88
C MET A 54 0.85 -14.12 10.23
N VAL A 55 -0.06 -14.33 9.29
CA VAL A 55 -0.18 -15.61 8.57
C VAL A 55 1.05 -15.90 7.72
N MET A 56 1.62 -14.86 7.06
CA MET A 56 2.87 -15.01 6.32
C MET A 56 4.03 -15.37 7.23
N PHE A 57 4.20 -14.69 8.35
CA PHE A 57 5.28 -14.96 9.31
C PHE A 57 5.09 -16.28 10.06
N ALA A 58 3.87 -16.64 10.45
CA ALA A 58 3.59 -17.91 11.10
C ALA A 58 3.74 -19.13 10.17
N GLY A 59 3.49 -18.95 8.88
CA GLY A 59 3.69 -19.99 7.86
C GLY A 59 5.15 -20.17 7.42
N SER A 60 6.05 -19.25 7.76
CA SER A 60 7.49 -19.30 7.45
C SER A 60 8.30 -20.03 8.54
N SER A 61 7.83 -21.19 8.98
CA SER A 61 8.52 -22.04 9.94
C SER A 61 9.75 -22.77 9.37
N SER A 62 10.39 -22.25 8.35
CA SER A 62 11.78 -22.52 8.01
C SER A 62 12.28 -21.43 7.07
N VAL A 63 12.77 -20.33 7.62
CA VAL A 63 13.88 -19.65 6.98
C VAL A 63 15.05 -20.63 7.14
N GLN A 64 15.16 -21.59 6.22
CA GLN A 64 16.30 -22.47 6.14
C GLN A 64 17.46 -21.57 5.75
N ALA A 65 18.30 -21.25 6.72
CA ALA A 65 19.54 -20.56 6.46
C ALA A 65 20.26 -21.35 5.36
N ALA A 66 20.44 -20.70 4.21
CA ALA A 66 21.16 -21.33 3.11
C ALA A 66 22.49 -21.86 3.63
N THR A 67 22.75 -23.14 3.40
CA THR A 67 23.92 -23.87 3.90
C THR A 67 25.21 -23.53 3.14
N GLY A 68 25.44 -22.23 2.89
CA GLY A 68 26.66 -21.65 2.36
C GLY A 68 26.72 -20.20 2.89
N ALA A 69 27.67 -19.91 3.77
CA ALA A 69 27.76 -18.60 4.44
C ALA A 69 27.77 -17.42 3.45
N ASP A 70 28.41 -17.59 2.30
CA ASP A 70 28.50 -16.51 1.29
C ASP A 70 27.19 -16.32 0.50
N ALA A 71 26.50 -17.40 0.13
CA ALA A 71 25.22 -17.33 -0.54
C ALA A 71 24.13 -16.75 0.37
N GLY A 72 24.16 -17.07 1.66
CA GLY A 72 23.22 -16.55 2.65
C GLY A 72 23.36 -15.04 2.89
N ILE A 73 24.59 -14.52 2.93
CA ILE A 73 24.84 -13.08 3.12
C ILE A 73 24.43 -12.30 1.88
N ALA A 74 24.77 -12.75 0.68
CA ALA A 74 24.39 -12.08 -0.57
C ALA A 74 22.86 -12.00 -0.73
N THR A 75 22.16 -13.10 -0.46
CA THR A 75 20.70 -13.14 -0.48
C THR A 75 20.09 -12.23 0.57
N GLY A 76 20.62 -12.24 1.80
CA GLY A 76 20.18 -11.35 2.87
C GLY A 76 20.35 -9.87 2.52
N LEU A 77 21.48 -9.49 1.95
CA LEU A 77 21.73 -8.12 1.47
C LEU A 77 20.79 -7.75 0.32
N GLY A 78 20.47 -8.68 -0.56
CA GLY A 78 19.49 -8.49 -1.62
C GLY A 78 18.09 -8.17 -1.08
N TYR A 79 17.61 -8.88 -0.05
CA TYR A 79 16.34 -8.55 0.60
C TYR A 79 16.36 -7.19 1.29
N ILE A 80 17.47 -6.83 1.93
CA ILE A 80 17.63 -5.50 2.53
C ILE A 80 17.62 -4.43 1.43
N ALA A 81 18.33 -4.63 0.33
CA ALA A 81 18.33 -3.71 -0.80
C ALA A 81 16.92 -3.52 -1.37
N ALA A 82 16.16 -4.60 -1.59
CA ALA A 82 14.78 -4.54 -2.04
C ALA A 82 13.87 -3.78 -1.08
N ALA A 83 14.02 -4.02 0.24
CA ALA A 83 13.26 -3.30 1.27
C ALA A 83 13.61 -1.80 1.31
N LEU A 84 14.90 -1.45 1.19
CA LEU A 84 15.36 -0.06 1.16
C LEU A 84 14.84 0.69 -0.07
N VAL A 85 14.89 0.08 -1.25
CA VAL A 85 14.40 0.71 -2.49
C VAL A 85 12.92 1.04 -2.37
N THR A 86 12.10 0.10 -1.89
CA THR A 86 10.66 0.34 -1.67
C THR A 86 10.44 1.37 -0.58
N GLY A 87 11.12 1.24 0.56
CA GLY A 87 10.95 2.14 1.71
C GLY A 87 11.32 3.60 1.38
N LEU A 88 12.47 3.82 0.75
CA LEU A 88 12.92 5.17 0.36
C LEU A 88 12.02 5.78 -0.72
N SER A 89 11.56 4.95 -1.67
CA SER A 89 10.62 5.37 -2.70
C SER A 89 9.27 5.79 -2.11
N CYS A 90 8.75 5.04 -1.14
CA CYS A 90 7.51 5.38 -0.43
C CYS A 90 7.67 6.67 0.41
N ILE A 91 8.82 6.88 1.07
CA ILE A 91 9.09 8.12 1.81
C ILE A 91 9.12 9.31 0.84
N GLY A 92 9.86 9.19 -0.27
CA GLY A 92 9.94 10.25 -1.28
C GLY A 92 8.57 10.55 -1.92
N GLY A 93 7.84 9.51 -2.29
CA GLY A 93 6.47 9.63 -2.81
C GLY A 93 5.52 10.27 -1.81
N GLY A 94 5.58 9.88 -0.53
CA GLY A 94 4.77 10.45 0.54
C GLY A 94 5.02 11.95 0.75
N ILE A 95 6.27 12.39 0.73
CA ILE A 95 6.63 13.82 0.82
C ILE A 95 6.10 14.58 -0.40
N ALA A 96 6.26 14.03 -1.61
CA ALA A 96 5.78 14.64 -2.84
C ALA A 96 4.25 14.74 -2.87
N VAL A 97 3.54 13.67 -2.47
CA VAL A 97 2.06 13.65 -2.38
C VAL A 97 1.58 14.65 -1.34
N ALA A 98 2.20 14.71 -0.17
CA ALA A 98 1.80 15.65 0.89
C ALA A 98 1.88 17.11 0.40
N SER A 99 2.97 17.47 -0.30
CA SER A 99 3.16 18.80 -0.87
C SER A 99 2.15 19.08 -2.00
N ALA A 100 2.01 18.17 -2.96
CA ALA A 100 1.11 18.32 -4.09
C ALA A 100 -0.37 18.37 -3.63
N ALA A 101 -0.77 17.50 -2.69
CA ALA A 101 -2.13 17.45 -2.19
C ALA A 101 -2.50 18.72 -1.39
N SER A 102 -1.57 19.25 -0.58
CA SER A 102 -1.83 20.49 0.16
C SER A 102 -2.06 21.67 -0.80
N ALA A 103 -1.23 21.80 -1.82
CA ALA A 103 -1.39 22.85 -2.84
C ALA A 103 -2.68 22.65 -3.66
N ALA A 104 -2.98 21.40 -4.04
CA ALA A 104 -4.19 21.06 -4.77
C ALA A 104 -5.46 21.36 -4.00
N LEU A 105 -5.52 21.03 -2.72
CA LEU A 105 -6.69 21.28 -1.87
C LEU A 105 -6.94 22.79 -1.69
N GLY A 106 -5.86 23.59 -1.55
CA GLY A 106 -5.94 25.05 -1.53
C GLY A 106 -6.54 25.59 -2.81
N ALA A 107 -6.01 25.17 -3.95
CA ALA A 107 -6.47 25.63 -5.26
C ALA A 107 -7.93 25.19 -5.57
N ILE A 108 -8.31 23.95 -5.23
CA ILE A 108 -9.67 23.41 -5.42
C ILE A 108 -10.70 24.16 -4.55
N SER A 109 -10.28 24.69 -3.39
CA SER A 109 -11.16 25.48 -2.54
C SER A 109 -11.56 26.81 -3.17
N GLU A 110 -10.74 27.35 -4.07
CA GLU A 110 -11.00 28.57 -4.81
C GLU A 110 -11.70 28.28 -6.15
N ASP A 111 -11.26 27.25 -6.86
CA ASP A 111 -11.84 26.86 -8.15
C ASP A 111 -11.89 25.33 -8.29
N GLN A 112 -13.10 24.76 -8.23
CA GLN A 112 -13.33 23.32 -8.37
C GLN A 112 -12.98 22.78 -9.76
N SER A 113 -12.86 23.63 -10.79
CA SER A 113 -12.54 23.19 -12.16
C SER A 113 -11.12 22.64 -12.31
N ILE A 114 -10.22 22.97 -11.36
CA ILE A 114 -8.81 22.51 -11.38
C ILE A 114 -8.62 21.13 -10.75
N LEU A 115 -9.65 20.49 -10.20
CA LEU A 115 -9.55 19.16 -9.59
C LEU A 115 -8.84 18.15 -10.51
N GLY A 116 -9.25 18.07 -11.77
CA GLY A 116 -8.66 17.12 -12.73
C GLY A 116 -7.18 17.38 -13.01
N LYS A 117 -6.78 18.65 -13.11
CA LYS A 117 -5.37 19.03 -13.31
C LYS A 117 -4.54 18.71 -12.07
N SER A 118 -5.07 18.94 -10.88
CA SER A 118 -4.40 18.67 -9.60
C SER A 118 -4.16 17.17 -9.39
N LEU A 119 -5.10 16.31 -9.78
CA LEU A 119 -4.96 14.86 -9.67
C LEU A 119 -3.79 14.32 -10.50
N ILE A 120 -3.43 14.95 -11.61
CA ILE A 120 -2.27 14.55 -12.44
C ILE A 120 -0.98 14.62 -11.62
N PHE A 121 -0.77 15.67 -10.86
CA PHE A 121 0.43 15.82 -10.02
C PHE A 121 0.48 14.80 -8.88
N VAL A 122 -0.66 14.46 -8.28
CA VAL A 122 -0.75 13.41 -7.25
C VAL A 122 -0.42 12.04 -7.87
N CYS A 123 -0.98 11.73 -9.04
CA CYS A 123 -0.69 10.47 -9.74
C CYS A 123 0.79 10.33 -10.14
N LEU A 124 1.43 11.43 -10.55
CA LEU A 124 2.87 11.43 -10.85
C LEU A 124 3.71 11.11 -9.62
N ALA A 125 3.35 11.65 -8.46
CA ALA A 125 4.03 11.38 -7.21
C ALA A 125 3.86 9.91 -6.76
N GLU A 126 2.67 9.33 -6.94
CA GLU A 126 2.42 7.90 -6.71
C GLU A 126 3.24 7.01 -7.65
N GLY A 127 3.44 7.43 -8.89
CA GLY A 127 4.27 6.72 -9.87
C GLY A 127 5.70 6.48 -9.39
N VAL A 128 6.27 7.39 -8.61
CA VAL A 128 7.62 7.24 -8.02
C VAL A 128 7.67 6.07 -7.03
N ALA A 129 6.65 5.92 -6.18
CA ALA A 129 6.57 4.81 -5.23
C ALA A 129 6.39 3.46 -5.95
N LEU A 130 5.57 3.41 -6.99
CA LEU A 130 5.40 2.22 -7.83
C LEU A 130 6.69 1.81 -8.52
N TYR A 131 7.50 2.77 -8.98
CA TYR A 131 8.78 2.48 -9.61
C TYR A 131 9.75 1.78 -8.64
N GLY A 132 9.81 2.23 -7.38
CA GLY A 132 10.58 1.55 -6.34
C GLY A 132 10.11 0.13 -6.06
N LEU A 133 8.80 -0.10 -6.09
CA LEU A 133 8.23 -1.44 -5.93
C LEU A 133 8.62 -2.37 -7.09
N ILE A 134 8.61 -1.88 -8.33
CA ILE A 134 9.04 -2.66 -9.50
C ILE A 134 10.50 -3.06 -9.38
N ILE A 135 11.39 -2.14 -9.00
CA ILE A 135 12.82 -2.44 -8.79
C ILE A 135 12.99 -3.49 -7.69
N SER A 136 12.25 -3.37 -6.59
CA SER A 136 12.27 -4.36 -5.51
C SER A 136 11.90 -5.76 -6.00
N PHE A 137 10.84 -5.89 -6.79
CA PHE A 137 10.47 -7.18 -7.41
C PHE A 137 11.53 -7.71 -8.37
N MET A 138 12.20 -6.83 -9.12
CA MET A 138 13.31 -7.24 -9.99
C MET A 138 14.50 -7.76 -9.19
N ILE A 139 14.80 -7.19 -8.03
CA ILE A 139 15.86 -7.67 -7.14
C ILE A 139 15.46 -9.03 -6.56
N ILE A 140 14.27 -9.15 -5.99
CA ILE A 140 13.78 -10.39 -5.38
C ILE A 140 13.70 -11.53 -6.41
N GLY A 141 13.33 -11.22 -7.64
CA GLY A 141 13.24 -12.21 -8.71
C GLY A 141 14.60 -12.74 -9.21
N LYS A 142 15.71 -12.15 -8.73
CA LYS A 142 17.08 -12.59 -9.04
C LYS A 142 17.81 -13.26 -7.87
N LEU A 143 17.19 -13.25 -6.68
CA LEU A 143 17.69 -13.92 -5.49
C LEU A 143 17.26 -15.37 -5.44
#